data_0067aaeeee79a5a36ac4c6b6d8fd167d
#
_entry.id   0067aaeeee79a5a36ac4c6b6d8fd167d
#
_cell.length_a   1.000
_cell.length_b   1.000
_cell.length_c   1.000
_cell.angle_alpha   90.00
_cell.angle_beta   90.00
_cell.angle_gamma   90.00
#
_symmetry.space_group_name_H-M   'P 1'
#
loop_
_entity.id
_entity.type
_entity.pdbx_description
1 polymer ?
#
loop_
_entity_poly.entity_id
_entity_poly.type
_entity_poly.pdbx_seq_one_letter_code
_entity_poly.pdbx_strand_id
1 'polypeptide(L)'
;DHMVLSDADSLMKLNPFWTILLSIVFLHEKVRKYQITAMIIAILGMLLIVKPEFSSSMIPSLAGLFSGIFAAAAYTCVRALSTREAPYTIVFYFSLFSVIVLIPFTAYTYEPMSQMQILYLLGAGLAAAVGQIGVTLAYSFAAAKDISIFAYASIIFTAILGFILFGESPDFYATLGYVVIIGASYYMFEKARRDAKIIKK
;
A
#
# COMPACT_ATOMS: atom_id res chain seq x y z
N ASP A 1 -14.30 10.56 -17.62
CA ASP A 1 -14.27 9.13 -17.18
C ASP A 1 -13.75 8.97 -15.75
N HIS A 2 -14.25 9.81 -14.81
CA HIS A 2 -13.82 9.76 -13.41
C HIS A 2 -14.24 8.47 -12.67
N MET A 3 -15.31 7.80 -13.09
CA MET A 3 -15.82 6.56 -12.46
C MET A 3 -14.89 5.36 -12.67
N VAL A 4 -14.24 5.29 -13.82
CA VAL A 4 -13.34 4.18 -14.18
C VAL A 4 -12.06 4.14 -13.34
N LEU A 5 -11.54 5.32 -12.94
CA LEU A 5 -10.34 5.43 -12.12
C LEU A 5 -10.58 5.00 -10.66
N SER A 6 -11.77 5.29 -10.13
CA SER A 6 -12.18 4.92 -8.77
C SER A 6 -12.24 3.40 -8.57
N ASP A 7 -12.77 2.64 -9.55
CA ASP A 7 -12.86 1.19 -9.47
C ASP A 7 -11.48 0.53 -9.51
N ALA A 8 -10.58 1.03 -10.38
CA ALA A 8 -9.22 0.54 -10.48
C ALA A 8 -8.42 0.79 -9.19
N ASP A 9 -8.55 2.00 -8.59
CA ASP A 9 -7.91 2.33 -7.30
C ASP A 9 -8.44 1.45 -6.17
N SER A 10 -9.75 1.17 -6.16
CA SER A 10 -10.38 0.27 -5.18
C SER A 10 -9.77 -1.12 -5.20
N LEU A 11 -9.59 -1.69 -6.38
CA LEU A 11 -9.00 -3.01 -6.55
C LEU A 11 -7.50 -3.04 -6.21
N MET A 12 -6.78 -1.96 -6.49
CA MET A 12 -5.39 -1.80 -6.07
C MET A 12 -5.25 -1.79 -4.53
N LYS A 13 -6.23 -1.29 -3.77
CA LYS A 13 -6.23 -1.31 -2.31
C LYS A 13 -6.37 -2.73 -1.71
N LEU A 14 -6.63 -3.76 -2.51
CA LEU A 14 -6.54 -5.16 -2.09
C LEU A 14 -5.09 -5.67 -1.97
N ASN A 15 -4.09 -4.86 -2.33
CA ASN A 15 -2.66 -5.18 -2.19
C ASN A 15 -2.29 -5.83 -0.84
N PRO A 16 -2.71 -5.37 0.36
CA PRO A 16 -2.36 -6.04 1.62
C PRO A 16 -2.86 -7.48 1.71
N PHE A 17 -4.02 -7.77 1.13
CA PHE A 17 -4.55 -9.13 1.04
C PHE A 17 -3.66 -10.02 0.17
N TRP A 18 -3.30 -9.56 -1.03
CA TRP A 18 -2.40 -10.28 -1.92
C TRP A 18 -1.02 -10.47 -1.30
N THR A 19 -0.51 -9.49 -0.56
CA THR A 19 0.78 -9.59 0.14
C THR A 19 0.78 -10.73 1.16
N ILE A 20 -0.28 -10.89 1.95
CA ILE A 20 -0.41 -12.02 2.88
C ILE A 20 -0.47 -13.34 2.10
N LEU A 21 -1.27 -13.41 1.05
CA LEU A 21 -1.40 -14.63 0.25
C LEU A 21 -0.06 -15.05 -0.36
N LEU A 22 0.66 -14.11 -0.96
CA LEU A 22 1.98 -14.35 -1.56
C LEU A 22 3.03 -14.69 -0.49
N SER A 23 2.96 -14.11 0.70
CA SER A 23 3.87 -14.45 1.80
C SER A 23 3.69 -15.88 2.28
N ILE A 24 2.45 -16.41 2.27
CA ILE A 24 2.20 -17.82 2.56
C ILE A 24 2.85 -18.71 1.52
N VAL A 25 2.62 -18.39 0.23
CA VAL A 25 3.04 -19.25 -0.90
C VAL A 25 4.55 -19.21 -1.09
N PHE A 26 5.16 -18.02 -1.12
CA PHE A 26 6.56 -17.84 -1.48
C PHE A 26 7.53 -17.77 -0.29
N LEU A 27 7.09 -17.21 0.84
CA LEU A 27 7.92 -17.07 2.03
C LEU A 27 7.63 -18.15 3.08
N HIS A 28 6.61 -18.98 2.85
CA HIS A 28 6.16 -20.03 3.75
C HIS A 28 5.84 -19.50 5.17
N GLU A 29 5.39 -18.24 5.23
CA GLU A 29 5.00 -17.61 6.49
C GLU A 29 3.71 -18.23 7.03
N LYS A 30 3.73 -18.68 8.28
CA LYS A 30 2.55 -19.25 8.95
C LYS A 30 1.63 -18.11 9.39
N VAL A 31 0.47 -17.99 8.77
CA VAL A 31 -0.55 -16.98 9.10
C VAL A 31 -1.46 -17.51 10.22
N ARG A 32 -1.73 -16.65 11.20
CA ARG A 32 -2.62 -16.95 12.32
C ARG A 32 -4.03 -16.45 12.04
N LYS A 33 -5.03 -17.07 12.66
CA LYS A 33 -6.45 -16.73 12.46
C LYS A 33 -6.75 -15.24 12.72
N TYR A 34 -6.13 -14.63 13.73
CA TYR A 34 -6.35 -13.20 14.02
C TYR A 34 -5.87 -12.26 12.90
N GLN A 35 -4.81 -12.64 12.14
CA GLN A 35 -4.32 -11.87 11.02
C GLN A 35 -5.33 -11.87 9.86
N ILE A 36 -5.91 -13.04 9.58
CA ILE A 36 -6.99 -13.17 8.57
C ILE A 36 -8.22 -12.36 9.01
N THR A 37 -8.63 -12.46 10.27
CA THR A 37 -9.76 -11.70 10.80
C THR A 37 -9.53 -10.19 10.69
N ALA A 38 -8.36 -9.70 11.12
CA ALA A 38 -8.00 -8.30 11.02
C ALA A 38 -8.01 -7.81 9.56
N MET A 39 -7.51 -8.63 8.62
CA MET A 39 -7.49 -8.31 7.21
C MET A 39 -8.91 -8.21 6.62
N ILE A 40 -9.79 -9.15 6.94
CA ILE A 40 -11.19 -9.10 6.50
C ILE A 40 -11.87 -7.83 7.02
N ILE A 41 -11.68 -7.50 8.30
CA ILE A 41 -12.25 -6.27 8.89
C ILE A 41 -11.68 -5.02 8.20
N ALA A 42 -10.38 -4.99 7.92
CA ALA A 42 -9.75 -3.86 7.22
C ALA A 42 -10.27 -3.70 5.78
N ILE A 43 -10.49 -4.80 5.06
CA ILE A 43 -11.11 -4.78 3.72
C ILE A 43 -12.54 -4.23 3.78
N LEU A 44 -13.34 -4.65 4.76
CA LEU A 44 -14.69 -4.10 4.94
C LEU A 44 -14.66 -2.60 5.25
N GLY A 45 -13.73 -2.14 6.10
CA GLY A 45 -13.50 -0.72 6.34
C GLY A 45 -13.09 0.05 5.08
N MET A 46 -12.21 -0.53 4.26
CA MET A 46 -11.80 0.04 2.98
C MET A 46 -12.98 0.18 2.01
N LEU A 47 -13.83 -0.84 1.90
CA LEU A 47 -15.01 -0.79 1.03
C LEU A 47 -16.00 0.31 1.44
N LEU A 48 -16.12 0.61 2.74
CA LEU A 48 -16.95 1.73 3.22
C LEU A 48 -16.39 3.10 2.80
N ILE A 49 -15.05 3.22 2.69
CA ILE A 49 -14.39 4.45 2.30
C ILE A 49 -14.46 4.65 0.78
N VAL A 50 -14.07 3.63 0.04
CA VAL A 50 -13.89 3.72 -1.42
C VAL A 50 -15.23 3.68 -2.15
N LYS A 51 -16.25 2.97 -1.60
CA LYS A 51 -17.59 2.84 -2.21
C LYS A 51 -17.50 2.48 -3.69
N PRO A 52 -16.94 1.31 -4.05
CA PRO A 52 -16.70 0.95 -5.43
C PRO A 52 -18.02 0.98 -6.22
N GLU A 53 -18.05 1.80 -7.26
CA GLU A 53 -19.12 1.79 -8.25
C GLU A 53 -18.69 0.80 -9.33
N PHE A 54 -19.31 -0.39 -9.35
CA PHE A 54 -19.01 -1.41 -10.35
C PHE A 54 -19.47 -0.94 -11.73
N SER A 55 -18.62 -0.16 -12.39
CA SER A 55 -18.84 0.24 -13.77
C SER A 55 -18.59 -0.92 -14.73
N SER A 56 -19.31 -0.93 -15.85
CA SER A 56 -19.31 -2.03 -16.83
C SER A 56 -17.98 -2.20 -17.59
N SER A 57 -16.96 -1.41 -17.31
CA SER A 57 -15.68 -1.48 -18.02
C SER A 57 -14.73 -2.48 -17.37
N MET A 58 -14.53 -3.62 -18.03
CA MET A 58 -13.70 -4.71 -17.56
C MET A 58 -12.20 -4.36 -17.56
N ILE A 59 -11.72 -3.57 -18.51
CA ILE A 59 -10.28 -3.26 -18.69
C ILE A 59 -9.68 -2.51 -17.50
N PRO A 60 -10.24 -1.38 -17.00
CA PRO A 60 -9.71 -0.68 -15.83
C PRO A 60 -9.78 -1.52 -14.55
N SER A 61 -10.82 -2.33 -14.37
CA SER A 61 -10.96 -3.21 -13.23
C SER A 61 -9.86 -4.28 -13.21
N LEU A 62 -9.55 -4.88 -14.35
CA LEU A 62 -8.43 -5.82 -14.48
C LEU A 62 -7.09 -5.12 -14.24
N ALA A 63 -6.88 -3.92 -14.77
CA ALA A 63 -5.66 -3.15 -14.54
C ALA A 63 -5.44 -2.84 -13.05
N GLY A 64 -6.48 -2.42 -12.33
CA GLY A 64 -6.44 -2.19 -10.87
C GLY A 64 -6.11 -3.47 -10.09
N LEU A 65 -6.74 -4.59 -10.45
CA LEU A 65 -6.49 -5.89 -9.83
C LEU A 65 -5.03 -6.34 -10.03
N PHE A 66 -4.53 -6.31 -11.27
CA PHE A 66 -3.15 -6.69 -11.57
C PHE A 66 -2.15 -5.73 -10.91
N SER A 67 -2.42 -4.44 -10.86
CA SER A 67 -1.60 -3.46 -10.14
C SER A 67 -1.47 -3.84 -8.65
N GLY A 68 -2.57 -4.20 -8.00
CA GLY A 68 -2.56 -4.67 -6.61
C GLY A 68 -1.74 -5.95 -6.42
N ILE A 69 -1.86 -6.93 -7.33
CA ILE A 69 -1.09 -8.18 -7.29
C ILE A 69 0.41 -7.91 -7.51
N PHE A 70 0.79 -7.10 -8.50
CA PHE A 70 2.20 -6.77 -8.75
C PHE A 70 2.83 -5.97 -7.61
N ALA A 71 2.09 -5.03 -7.01
CA ALA A 71 2.55 -4.32 -5.82
C ALA A 71 2.78 -5.28 -4.64
N ALA A 72 1.87 -6.24 -4.43
CA ALA A 72 2.01 -7.26 -3.41
C ALA A 72 3.20 -8.19 -3.67
N ALA A 73 3.43 -8.58 -4.92
CA ALA A 73 4.60 -9.36 -5.32
C ALA A 73 5.90 -8.59 -5.05
N ALA A 74 5.94 -7.28 -5.37
CA ALA A 74 7.08 -6.43 -5.07
C ALA A 74 7.38 -6.37 -3.56
N TYR A 75 6.38 -6.16 -2.70
CA TYR A 75 6.56 -6.17 -1.25
C TYR A 75 6.98 -7.54 -0.71
N THR A 76 6.49 -8.63 -1.29
CA THR A 76 6.93 -9.98 -0.94
C THR A 76 8.40 -10.20 -1.31
N CYS A 77 8.84 -9.71 -2.47
CA CYS A 77 10.25 -9.71 -2.88
C CYS A 77 11.12 -8.83 -1.96
N VAL A 78 10.65 -7.63 -1.59
CA VAL A 78 11.33 -6.76 -0.62
C VAL A 78 11.53 -7.52 0.70
N ARG A 79 10.51 -8.21 1.19
CA ARG A 79 10.62 -9.02 2.41
C ARG A 79 11.63 -10.17 2.26
N ALA A 80 11.62 -10.87 1.14
CA ALA A 80 12.57 -11.95 0.87
C ALA A 80 14.03 -11.44 0.83
N LEU A 81 14.25 -10.30 0.19
CA LEU A 81 15.58 -9.69 0.05
C LEU A 81 16.07 -9.06 1.36
N SER A 82 15.19 -8.49 2.17
CA SER A 82 15.57 -7.80 3.42
C SER A 82 16.19 -8.71 4.49
N THR A 83 16.16 -10.02 4.29
CA THR A 83 16.91 -10.98 5.11
C THR A 83 18.37 -11.15 4.66
N ARG A 84 18.74 -10.65 3.49
CA ARG A 84 20.05 -10.84 2.85
C ARG A 84 20.76 -9.53 2.50
N GLU A 85 19.98 -8.49 2.19
CA GLU A 85 20.48 -7.23 1.68
C GLU A 85 20.03 -6.06 2.59
N ALA A 86 20.85 -5.01 2.59
CA ALA A 86 20.49 -3.79 3.32
C ALA A 86 19.30 -3.05 2.67
N PRO A 87 18.41 -2.46 3.45
CA PRO A 87 17.20 -1.80 2.91
C PRO A 87 17.48 -0.75 1.83
N TYR A 88 18.50 0.06 2.00
CA TYR A 88 18.89 1.09 1.02
C TYR A 88 19.43 0.48 -0.29
N THR A 89 20.07 -0.69 -0.26
CA THR A 89 20.47 -1.42 -1.46
C THR A 89 19.25 -1.85 -2.26
N ILE A 90 18.25 -2.40 -1.59
CA ILE A 90 16.98 -2.81 -2.23
C ILE A 90 16.29 -1.61 -2.88
N VAL A 91 16.17 -0.49 -2.14
CA VAL A 91 15.55 0.74 -2.66
C VAL A 91 16.34 1.31 -3.84
N PHE A 92 17.68 1.31 -3.78
CA PHE A 92 18.52 1.79 -4.85
C PHE A 92 18.29 1.03 -6.16
N TYR A 93 18.38 -0.31 -6.12
CA TYR A 93 18.19 -1.13 -7.33
C TYR A 93 16.75 -1.07 -7.86
N PHE A 94 15.75 -1.05 -6.99
CA PHE A 94 14.36 -0.85 -7.38
C PHE A 94 14.17 0.49 -8.11
N SER A 95 14.69 1.58 -7.54
CA SER A 95 14.59 2.92 -8.14
C SER A 95 15.39 3.03 -9.44
N LEU A 96 16.61 2.48 -9.48
CA LEU A 96 17.44 2.48 -10.68
C LEU A 96 16.76 1.75 -11.84
N PHE A 97 16.23 0.55 -11.58
CA PHE A 97 15.48 -0.21 -12.58
C PHE A 97 14.25 0.56 -13.07
N SER A 98 13.48 1.17 -12.15
CA SER A 98 12.31 1.96 -12.50
C SER A 98 12.67 3.15 -13.39
N VAL A 99 13.76 3.86 -13.08
CA VAL A 99 14.24 4.98 -13.90
C VAL A 99 14.60 4.49 -15.30
N ILE A 100 15.40 3.42 -15.43
CA ILE A 100 15.84 2.89 -16.73
C ILE A 100 14.63 2.50 -17.59
N VAL A 101 13.64 1.83 -17.00
CA VAL A 101 12.44 1.39 -17.74
C VAL A 101 11.55 2.57 -18.13
N LEU A 102 11.44 3.60 -17.28
CA LEU A 102 10.52 4.72 -17.52
C LEU A 102 11.10 5.82 -18.41
N ILE A 103 12.44 5.94 -18.53
CA ILE A 103 13.09 6.97 -19.37
C ILE A 103 12.51 7.00 -20.81
N PRO A 104 12.41 5.87 -21.57
CA PRO A 104 11.90 5.92 -22.94
C PRO A 104 10.47 6.46 -23.02
N PHE A 105 9.60 6.02 -22.09
CA PHE A 105 8.20 6.47 -22.05
C PHE A 105 8.09 7.95 -21.69
N THR A 106 8.86 8.39 -20.69
CA THR A 106 8.88 9.80 -20.26
C THR A 106 9.45 10.70 -21.35
N ALA A 107 10.49 10.26 -22.06
CA ALA A 107 11.07 11.02 -23.18
C ALA A 107 10.09 11.17 -24.34
N TYR A 108 9.27 10.15 -24.62
CA TYR A 108 8.26 10.19 -25.68
C TYR A 108 7.07 11.09 -25.34
N THR A 109 6.67 11.16 -24.06
CA THR A 109 5.52 11.94 -23.60
C THR A 109 5.92 13.25 -22.92
N TYR A 110 7.18 13.67 -23.08
CA TYR A 110 7.69 14.84 -22.40
C TYR A 110 7.02 16.13 -22.91
N GLU A 111 6.47 16.88 -21.96
CA GLU A 111 5.99 18.24 -22.16
C GLU A 111 6.82 19.21 -21.31
N PRO A 112 7.12 20.42 -21.83
CA PRO A 112 7.86 21.44 -21.09
C PRO A 112 7.15 21.81 -19.79
N MET A 113 7.84 21.70 -18.67
CA MET A 113 7.29 22.00 -17.36
C MET A 113 7.73 23.38 -16.85
N SER A 114 6.84 24.06 -16.16
CA SER A 114 7.17 25.31 -15.44
C SER A 114 8.08 25.00 -14.23
N GLN A 115 8.83 26.02 -13.77
CA GLN A 115 9.70 25.88 -12.60
C GLN A 115 8.96 25.39 -11.35
N MET A 116 7.71 25.86 -11.16
CA MET A 116 6.87 25.42 -10.03
C MET A 116 6.46 23.95 -10.14
N GLN A 117 6.14 23.45 -11.34
CA GLN A 117 5.84 22.04 -11.56
C GLN A 117 7.06 21.16 -11.27
N ILE A 118 8.26 21.59 -11.69
CA ILE A 118 9.52 20.89 -11.36
C ILE A 118 9.73 20.84 -9.85
N LEU A 119 9.51 21.96 -9.14
CA LEU A 119 9.65 22.01 -7.69
C LEU A 119 8.68 21.06 -6.97
N TYR A 120 7.42 21.01 -7.41
CA TYR A 120 6.42 20.07 -6.86
C TYR A 120 6.80 18.62 -7.14
N LEU A 121 7.31 18.30 -8.33
CA LEU A 121 7.76 16.95 -8.68
C LEU A 121 8.98 16.53 -7.85
N LEU A 122 9.92 17.42 -7.62
CA LEU A 122 11.05 17.14 -6.73
C LEU A 122 10.60 16.91 -5.29
N GLY A 123 9.68 17.72 -4.79
CA GLY A 123 9.08 17.53 -3.47
C GLY A 123 8.35 16.20 -3.34
N ALA A 124 7.54 15.84 -4.32
CA ALA A 124 6.85 14.55 -4.38
C ALA A 124 7.84 13.37 -4.44
N GLY A 125 8.91 13.50 -5.25
CA GLY A 125 9.97 12.49 -5.35
C GLY A 125 10.71 12.28 -4.03
N LEU A 126 11.04 13.35 -3.31
CA LEU A 126 11.66 13.26 -1.98
C LEU A 126 10.73 12.60 -0.96
N ALA A 127 9.46 12.99 -0.93
CA ALA A 127 8.46 12.36 -0.05
C ALA A 127 8.28 10.86 -0.36
N ALA A 128 8.23 10.50 -1.65
CA ALA A 128 8.14 9.13 -2.09
C ALA A 128 9.39 8.31 -1.70
N ALA A 129 10.59 8.88 -1.82
CA ALA A 129 11.83 8.23 -1.42
C ALA A 129 11.87 7.94 0.09
N VAL A 130 11.47 8.89 0.94
CA VAL A 130 11.35 8.70 2.39
C VAL A 130 10.33 7.61 2.70
N GLY A 131 9.16 7.64 2.06
CA GLY A 131 8.12 6.62 2.22
C GLY A 131 8.61 5.23 1.80
N GLN A 132 9.30 5.11 0.66
CA GLN A 132 9.82 3.84 0.16
C GLN A 132 10.88 3.25 1.10
N ILE A 133 11.79 4.08 1.62
CA ILE A 133 12.78 3.65 2.63
C ILE A 133 12.06 3.16 3.88
N GLY A 134 11.04 3.89 4.37
CA GLY A 134 10.25 3.52 5.54
C GLY A 134 9.55 2.18 5.37
N VAL A 135 8.89 1.95 4.23
CA VAL A 135 8.24 0.67 3.92
C VAL A 135 9.25 -0.46 3.83
N THR A 136 10.38 -0.26 3.15
CA THR A 136 11.43 -1.28 3.02
C THR A 136 12.02 -1.65 4.38
N LEU A 137 12.26 -0.65 5.25
CA LEU A 137 12.69 -0.88 6.63
C LEU A 137 11.64 -1.67 7.42
N ALA A 138 10.36 -1.34 7.31
CA ALA A 138 9.30 -2.07 8.00
C ALA A 138 9.33 -3.57 7.62
N TYR A 139 9.42 -3.88 6.34
CA TYR A 139 9.54 -5.27 5.86
C TYR A 139 10.86 -5.96 6.26
N SER A 140 11.90 -5.21 6.61
CA SER A 140 13.14 -5.79 7.16
C SER A 140 12.98 -6.25 8.61
N PHE A 141 12.17 -5.54 9.40
CA PHE A 141 12.02 -5.82 10.83
C PHE A 141 10.92 -6.82 11.17
N ALA A 142 9.92 -6.98 10.29
CA ALA A 142 8.79 -7.86 10.58
C ALA A 142 8.31 -8.63 9.33
N ALA A 143 7.58 -9.72 9.57
CA ALA A 143 7.02 -10.54 8.50
C ALA A 143 6.02 -9.76 7.64
N ALA A 144 5.93 -10.11 6.35
CA ALA A 144 5.04 -9.42 5.42
C ALA A 144 3.57 -9.46 5.87
N LYS A 145 3.12 -10.57 6.43
CA LYS A 145 1.79 -10.76 7.01
C LYS A 145 1.47 -9.81 8.18
N ASP A 146 2.49 -9.35 8.91
CA ASP A 146 2.31 -8.44 10.06
C ASP A 146 2.33 -6.97 9.64
N ILE A 147 3.04 -6.64 8.55
CA ILE A 147 3.22 -5.28 8.04
C ILE A 147 2.10 -4.88 7.09
N SER A 148 1.62 -5.81 6.25
CA SER A 148 0.73 -5.49 5.12
C SER A 148 -0.54 -4.74 5.52
N ILE A 149 -1.13 -5.04 6.68
CA ILE A 149 -2.36 -4.34 7.14
C ILE A 149 -2.12 -2.84 7.36
N PHE A 150 -0.90 -2.45 7.76
CA PHE A 150 -0.57 -1.04 8.00
C PHE A 150 -0.52 -0.21 6.71
N ALA A 151 -0.49 -0.86 5.53
CA ALA A 151 -0.61 -0.15 4.26
C ALA A 151 -1.95 0.61 4.15
N TYR A 152 -3.00 0.15 4.83
CA TYR A 152 -4.27 0.89 4.90
C TYR A 152 -4.17 2.24 5.64
N ALA A 153 -3.11 2.46 6.44
CA ALA A 153 -2.88 3.77 7.06
C ALA A 153 -2.70 4.89 6.01
N SER A 154 -2.21 4.54 4.81
CA SER A 154 -2.09 5.50 3.71
C SER A 154 -3.43 6.18 3.36
N ILE A 155 -4.53 5.44 3.44
CA ILE A 155 -5.89 5.96 3.18
C ILE A 155 -6.25 7.04 4.20
N ILE A 156 -5.90 6.82 5.47
CA ILE A 156 -6.16 7.76 6.56
C ILE A 156 -5.33 9.04 6.36
N PHE A 157 -4.03 8.89 6.06
CA PHE A 157 -3.17 10.05 5.78
C PHE A 157 -3.63 10.84 4.55
N THR A 158 -4.07 10.16 3.50
CA THR A 158 -4.63 10.80 2.30
C THR A 158 -5.87 11.62 2.67
N ALA A 159 -6.77 11.09 3.51
CA ALA A 159 -7.96 11.81 3.96
C ALA A 159 -7.62 13.05 4.80
N ILE A 160 -6.65 12.93 5.72
CA ILE A 160 -6.19 14.08 6.53
C ILE A 160 -5.60 15.17 5.64
N LEU A 161 -4.75 14.80 4.68
CA LEU A 161 -4.16 15.75 3.74
C LEU A 161 -5.20 16.34 2.80
N GLY A 162 -6.18 15.56 2.33
CA GLY A 162 -7.31 16.03 1.53
C GLY A 162 -8.13 17.08 2.28
N PHE A 163 -8.40 16.84 3.57
CA PHE A 163 -9.09 17.82 4.41
C PHE A 163 -8.26 19.11 4.59
N ILE A 164 -6.98 18.99 4.93
CA ILE A 164 -6.12 20.16 5.23
C ILE A 164 -5.82 20.98 3.97
N LEU A 165 -5.51 20.33 2.84
CA LEU A 165 -5.03 21.01 1.63
C LEU A 165 -6.17 21.40 0.68
N PHE A 166 -7.24 20.63 0.63
CA PHE A 166 -8.33 20.79 -0.34
C PHE A 166 -9.70 21.07 0.30
N GLY A 167 -9.80 21.03 1.64
CA GLY A 167 -11.06 21.23 2.35
C GLY A 167 -12.05 20.06 2.18
N GLU A 168 -11.59 18.90 1.72
CA GLU A 168 -12.42 17.71 1.53
C GLU A 168 -12.81 17.12 2.87
N SER A 169 -14.11 17.06 3.16
CA SER A 169 -14.60 16.42 4.38
C SER A 169 -15.10 15.01 4.09
N PRO A 170 -14.59 13.98 4.81
CA PRO A 170 -15.09 12.63 4.66
C PRO A 170 -16.55 12.55 5.09
N ASP A 171 -17.35 11.79 4.36
CA ASP A 171 -18.72 11.54 4.74
C ASP A 171 -18.82 10.52 5.91
N PHE A 172 -20.02 10.25 6.37
CA PHE A 172 -20.27 9.35 7.51
C PHE A 172 -19.69 7.94 7.27
N TYR A 173 -19.87 7.37 6.08
CA TYR A 173 -19.40 6.01 5.77
C TYR A 173 -17.88 5.96 5.68
N ALA A 174 -17.24 6.97 5.09
CA ALA A 174 -15.78 7.06 5.06
C ALA A 174 -15.21 7.19 6.48
N THR A 175 -15.80 8.03 7.33
CA THR A 175 -15.41 8.18 8.74
C THR A 175 -15.53 6.84 9.49
N LEU A 176 -16.63 6.11 9.30
CA LEU A 176 -16.81 4.79 9.89
C LEU A 176 -15.74 3.80 9.39
N GLY A 177 -15.45 3.82 8.10
CA GLY A 177 -14.40 2.99 7.50
C GLY A 177 -13.01 3.26 8.09
N TYR A 178 -12.65 4.51 8.34
CA TYR A 178 -11.38 4.85 9.03
C TYR A 178 -11.32 4.27 10.44
N VAL A 179 -12.39 4.39 11.21
CA VAL A 179 -12.45 3.80 12.56
C VAL A 179 -12.29 2.28 12.52
N VAL A 180 -12.94 1.62 11.56
CA VAL A 180 -12.84 0.17 11.36
C VAL A 180 -11.40 -0.25 11.01
N ILE A 181 -10.72 0.46 10.09
CA ILE A 181 -9.33 0.17 9.70
C ILE A 181 -8.37 0.38 10.88
N ILE A 182 -8.52 1.49 11.62
CA ILE A 182 -7.70 1.76 12.80
C ILE A 182 -7.89 0.65 13.84
N GLY A 183 -9.15 0.27 14.11
CA GLY A 183 -9.50 -0.79 15.04
C GLY A 183 -8.91 -2.15 14.63
N ALA A 184 -8.99 -2.50 13.35
CA ALA A 184 -8.40 -3.74 12.81
C ALA A 184 -6.87 -3.75 12.96
N SER A 185 -6.21 -2.64 12.63
CA SER A 185 -4.76 -2.50 12.76
C SER A 185 -4.30 -2.57 14.21
N TYR A 186 -5.02 -1.92 15.12
CA TYR A 186 -4.74 -1.99 16.55
C TYR A 186 -4.96 -3.41 17.11
N TYR A 187 -6.06 -4.06 16.75
CA TYR A 187 -6.33 -5.44 17.14
C TYR A 187 -5.20 -6.38 16.70
N MET A 188 -4.76 -6.25 15.46
CA MET A 188 -3.66 -7.05 14.93
C MET A 188 -2.35 -6.79 15.69
N PHE A 189 -2.01 -5.51 15.91
CA PHE A 189 -0.81 -5.12 16.64
C PHE A 189 -0.79 -5.70 18.07
N GLU A 190 -1.90 -5.56 18.81
CA GLU A 190 -1.99 -6.04 20.19
C GLU A 190 -1.88 -7.58 20.25
N LYS A 191 -2.51 -8.30 19.31
CA LYS A 191 -2.39 -9.77 19.24
C LYS A 191 -0.98 -10.21 18.88
N ALA A 192 -0.35 -9.57 17.88
CA ALA A 192 1.04 -9.86 17.51
C ALA A 192 2.00 -9.62 18.69
N ARG A 193 1.81 -8.53 19.43
CA ARG A 193 2.59 -8.20 20.61
C ARG A 193 2.44 -9.22 21.74
N ARG A 194 1.22 -9.71 22.00
CA ARG A 194 0.96 -10.76 23.01
C ARG A 194 1.64 -12.07 22.63
N ASP A 195 1.53 -12.46 21.37
CA ASP A 195 2.17 -13.68 20.87
C ASP A 195 3.70 -13.62 20.96
N ALA A 196 4.30 -12.48 20.65
CA ALA A 196 5.76 -12.29 20.78
C ALA A 196 6.25 -12.42 22.24
N LYS A 197 5.41 -12.02 23.22
CA LYS A 197 5.73 -12.16 24.65
C LYS A 197 5.64 -13.63 25.13
N ILE A 198 4.74 -14.42 24.55
CA ILE A 198 4.57 -15.83 24.92
C ILE A 198 5.76 -16.68 24.42
N ILE A 199 6.29 -16.36 23.23
CA ILE A 199 7.42 -17.09 22.63
C ILE A 199 8.75 -16.79 23.36
N LYS A 200 8.86 -15.63 24.04
CA LYS A 200 10.07 -15.25 24.81
C LYS A 200 10.11 -15.78 26.23
N LYS A 201 9.05 -16.44 26.70
CA LYS A 201 8.97 -17.18 27.95
C LYS A 201 9.20 -18.67 27.70
#